data_c05ce8c01a23c469435a0b55b7cc32c0
#
_entry.id   c05ce8c01a23c469435a0b55b7cc32c0
#
_cell.length_a   1.000
_cell.length_b   1.000
_cell.length_c   1.000
_cell.angle_alpha   90.00
_cell.angle_beta   90.00
_cell.angle_gamma   90.00
#
_symmetry.space_group_name_H-M   'P 1'
#
loop_
_entity.id
_entity.type
_entity.pdbx_description
1 polymer ?
#
loop_
_entity_poly.entity_id
_entity_poly.type
_entity_poly.pdbx_seq_one_letter_code
_entity_poly.pdbx_strand_id
1 'polypeptide(L)'
;MLVNLAEAGKRALGGYSGGMRQRVGIAQALLNDPQLLIVDEPTAGLDPEERVRFRNLLSELSGERIVILSTHIVSDVEAVAMEIAILAQGELLEYGSPEELLGRVDGKVWEVVVASGELAELRGNHLVSSTAHRSDGVHARVVADGPPTGTARALEPTLEDAYLAVLASQHNGATGTGR
;
A
#
# COMPACT_ATOMS: atom_id res chain seq x y z
N MET A 1 21.56 17.55 2.52
CA MET A 1 20.54 18.44 1.97
C MET A 1 19.28 17.61 1.75
N LEU A 2 18.26 17.83 2.55
CA LEU A 2 17.09 16.93 2.71
C LEU A 2 16.36 16.59 1.40
N VAL A 3 16.19 17.52 0.47
CA VAL A 3 15.32 17.30 -0.71
C VAL A 3 16.07 17.25 -2.05
N ASN A 4 17.39 17.28 -2.03
CA ASN A 4 18.27 17.17 -3.21
C ASN A 4 17.90 18.07 -4.41
N LEU A 5 17.58 19.35 -4.14
CA LEU A 5 17.19 20.36 -5.15
C LEU A 5 18.18 21.54 -5.27
N ALA A 6 19.41 21.41 -4.74
CA ALA A 6 20.39 22.51 -4.75
C ALA A 6 20.65 23.06 -6.15
N GLU A 7 20.89 22.20 -7.11
CA GLU A 7 21.20 22.59 -8.48
C GLU A 7 20.02 23.24 -9.21
N ALA A 8 18.80 22.84 -8.82
CA ALA A 8 17.57 23.38 -9.39
C ALA A 8 17.09 24.67 -8.72
N GLY A 9 17.66 25.06 -7.57
CA GLY A 9 17.18 26.17 -6.74
C GLY A 9 17.13 27.55 -7.43
N LYS A 10 17.83 27.72 -8.54
CA LYS A 10 17.80 28.97 -9.35
C LYS A 10 16.74 28.95 -10.47
N ARG A 11 16.09 27.81 -10.70
CA ARG A 11 15.04 27.69 -11.73
C ARG A 11 13.69 28.16 -11.17
N ALA A 12 12.86 28.77 -12.02
CA ALA A 12 11.48 29.04 -11.67
C ALA A 12 10.69 27.75 -11.42
N LEU A 13 9.81 27.72 -10.42
CA LEU A 13 8.99 26.57 -10.05
C LEU A 13 8.15 26.00 -11.21
N GLY A 14 7.73 26.84 -12.17
CA GLY A 14 7.03 26.43 -13.37
C GLY A 14 7.81 25.46 -14.28
N GLY A 15 9.15 25.47 -14.17
CA GLY A 15 10.04 24.54 -14.90
C GLY A 15 10.37 23.25 -14.12
N TYR A 16 9.77 23.02 -12.95
CA TYR A 16 10.03 21.83 -12.15
C TYR A 16 9.14 20.66 -12.59
N SER A 17 9.71 19.44 -12.55
CA SER A 17 8.91 18.22 -12.69
C SER A 17 7.92 18.07 -11.53
N GLY A 18 6.96 17.14 -11.66
CA GLY A 18 6.02 16.82 -10.58
C GLY A 18 6.75 16.46 -9.28
N GLY A 19 7.71 15.54 -9.34
CA GLY A 19 8.51 15.14 -8.18
C GLY A 19 9.37 16.25 -7.59
N MET A 20 9.91 17.17 -8.43
CA MET A 20 10.63 18.34 -7.93
C MET A 20 9.71 19.29 -7.16
N ARG A 21 8.50 19.54 -7.65
CA ARG A 21 7.51 20.38 -6.95
C ARG A 21 7.10 19.77 -5.61
N GLN A 22 6.90 18.47 -5.58
CA GLN A 22 6.56 17.74 -4.37
C GLN A 22 7.66 17.84 -3.30
N ARG A 23 8.92 17.67 -3.70
CA ARG A 23 10.07 17.85 -2.81
C ARG A 23 10.20 19.29 -2.29
N VAL A 24 9.85 20.30 -3.09
CA VAL A 24 9.77 21.70 -2.60
C VAL A 24 8.68 21.85 -1.55
N GLY A 25 7.49 21.25 -1.76
CA GLY A 25 6.40 21.28 -0.78
C GLY A 25 6.83 20.68 0.56
N ILE A 26 7.56 19.57 0.55
CA ILE A 26 8.09 18.95 1.77
C ILE A 26 9.15 19.85 2.43
N ALA A 27 10.10 20.40 1.64
CA ALA A 27 11.06 21.34 2.17
C ALA A 27 10.39 22.56 2.84
N GLN A 28 9.31 23.05 2.24
CA GLN A 28 8.51 24.12 2.80
C GLN A 28 7.83 23.72 4.10
N ALA A 29 7.23 22.53 4.16
CA ALA A 29 6.58 22.01 5.37
C ALA A 29 7.57 21.84 6.54
N LEU A 30 8.84 21.57 6.24
CA LEU A 30 9.90 21.36 7.23
C LEU A 30 10.60 22.65 7.70
N LEU A 31 10.31 23.81 7.09
CA LEU A 31 11.01 25.08 7.41
C LEU A 31 10.91 25.51 8.88
N ASN A 32 9.78 25.21 9.53
CA ASN A 32 9.53 25.59 10.93
C ASN A 32 9.81 24.45 11.91
N ASP A 33 10.51 23.42 11.49
CA ASP A 33 10.84 22.23 12.29
C ASP A 33 9.61 21.67 13.05
N PRO A 34 8.53 21.26 12.34
CA PRO A 34 7.30 20.85 12.96
C PRO A 34 7.46 19.51 13.70
N GLN A 35 6.77 19.38 14.84
CA GLN A 35 6.66 18.10 15.56
C GLN A 35 5.69 17.13 14.88
N LEU A 36 4.75 17.63 14.10
CA LEU A 36 3.76 16.88 13.33
C LEU A 36 3.86 17.26 11.85
N LEU A 37 4.13 16.27 11.01
CA LEU A 37 4.13 16.39 9.56
C LEU A 37 2.99 15.55 8.98
N ILE A 38 2.10 16.17 8.20
CA ILE A 38 1.02 15.48 7.49
C ILE A 38 1.31 15.60 6.00
N VAL A 39 1.38 14.45 5.31
CA VAL A 39 1.64 14.36 3.87
C VAL A 39 0.59 13.51 3.19
N ASP A 40 -0.01 14.07 2.13
CA ASP A 40 -1.07 13.44 1.37
C ASP A 40 -0.55 13.02 -0.01
N GLU A 41 -0.67 11.72 -0.33
CA GLU A 41 -0.22 11.10 -1.58
C GLU A 41 1.19 11.54 -2.05
N PRO A 42 2.19 11.53 -1.18
CA PRO A 42 3.46 12.21 -1.46
C PRO A 42 4.31 11.53 -2.53
N THR A 43 4.03 10.29 -2.87
CA THR A 43 4.77 9.51 -3.88
C THR A 43 4.04 9.40 -5.21
N ALA A 44 2.81 9.95 -5.30
CA ALA A 44 2.03 9.93 -6.52
C ALA A 44 2.76 10.65 -7.66
N GLY A 45 2.92 9.95 -8.80
CA GLY A 45 3.60 10.52 -9.97
C GLY A 45 5.13 10.64 -9.86
N LEU A 46 5.74 10.09 -8.81
CA LEU A 46 7.19 9.94 -8.72
C LEU A 46 7.66 8.72 -9.51
N ASP A 47 8.84 8.83 -10.12
CA ASP A 47 9.51 7.66 -10.66
C ASP A 47 10.01 6.73 -9.53
N PRO A 48 10.37 5.45 -9.83
CA PRO A 48 10.76 4.49 -8.80
C PRO A 48 11.95 4.94 -7.94
N GLU A 49 12.95 5.61 -8.52
CA GLU A 49 14.13 6.09 -7.79
C GLU A 49 13.77 7.22 -6.82
N GLU A 50 12.97 8.18 -7.27
CA GLU A 50 12.46 9.27 -6.45
C GLU A 50 11.58 8.77 -5.31
N ARG A 51 10.76 7.73 -5.55
CA ARG A 51 9.92 7.10 -4.53
C ARG A 51 10.77 6.47 -3.43
N VAL A 52 11.83 5.73 -3.77
CA VAL A 52 12.75 5.15 -2.77
C VAL A 52 13.40 6.26 -1.94
N ARG A 53 13.90 7.31 -2.59
CA ARG A 53 14.52 8.45 -1.87
C ARG A 53 13.55 9.12 -0.92
N PHE A 54 12.30 9.25 -1.35
CA PHE A 54 11.26 9.86 -0.53
C PHE A 54 10.91 9.01 0.70
N ARG A 55 10.75 7.70 0.53
CA ARG A 55 10.52 6.77 1.65
C ARG A 55 11.65 6.84 2.69
N ASN A 56 12.90 6.85 2.23
CA ASN A 56 14.05 7.01 3.13
C ASN A 56 13.98 8.33 3.90
N LEU A 57 13.61 9.43 3.24
CA LEU A 57 13.43 10.72 3.89
C LEU A 57 12.32 10.67 4.97
N LEU A 58 11.18 10.05 4.68
CA LEU A 58 10.10 9.89 5.67
C LEU A 58 10.56 9.06 6.87
N SER A 59 11.29 7.96 6.62
CA SER A 59 11.84 7.10 7.67
C SER A 59 12.83 7.85 8.56
N GLU A 60 13.70 8.71 7.99
CA GLU A 60 14.60 9.57 8.77
C GLU A 60 13.81 10.58 9.63
N LEU A 61 12.77 11.19 9.06
CA LEU A 61 11.95 12.19 9.75
C LEU A 61 11.12 11.59 10.88
N SER A 62 10.63 10.37 10.75
CA SER A 62 9.79 9.69 11.75
C SER A 62 10.55 9.33 13.04
N GLY A 63 11.87 9.33 13.02
CA GLY A 63 12.69 9.14 14.22
C GLY A 63 12.63 10.29 15.24
N GLU A 64 12.27 11.50 14.81
CA GLU A 64 12.27 12.72 15.64
C GLU A 64 10.91 13.41 15.74
N ARG A 65 9.93 13.02 14.92
CA ARG A 65 8.62 13.66 14.83
C ARG A 65 7.51 12.70 14.45
N ILE A 66 6.26 13.11 14.67
CA ILE A 66 5.10 12.36 14.20
C ILE A 66 4.91 12.65 12.71
N VAL A 67 4.90 11.60 11.89
CA VAL A 67 4.61 11.68 10.46
C VAL A 67 3.31 10.95 10.18
N ILE A 68 2.31 11.65 9.65
CA ILE A 68 1.06 11.06 9.15
C ILE A 68 1.14 11.05 7.62
N LEU A 69 1.14 9.85 7.06
CA LEU A 69 1.16 9.61 5.63
C LEU A 69 -0.20 9.10 5.18
N SER A 70 -0.90 9.83 4.29
CA SER A 70 -2.05 9.27 3.56
C SER A 70 -1.61 8.81 2.18
N THR A 71 -1.95 7.59 1.81
CA THR A 71 -1.67 7.02 0.48
C THR A 71 -2.55 5.81 0.20
N HIS A 72 -2.79 5.54 -1.07
CA HIS A 72 -3.40 4.29 -1.54
C HIS A 72 -2.36 3.25 -2.00
N ILE A 73 -1.07 3.56 -1.91
CA ILE A 73 0.03 2.70 -2.37
C ILE A 73 0.55 1.89 -1.19
N VAL A 74 0.09 0.64 -1.07
CA VAL A 74 0.40 -0.25 0.07
C VAL A 74 1.91 -0.44 0.27
N SER A 75 2.68 -0.58 -0.82
CA SER A 75 4.15 -0.75 -0.75
C SER A 75 4.90 0.46 -0.17
N ASP A 76 4.31 1.65 -0.18
CA ASP A 76 4.92 2.82 0.46
C ASP A 76 4.66 2.80 1.97
N VAL A 77 3.47 2.33 2.37
CA VAL A 77 3.13 2.13 3.79
C VAL A 77 4.00 1.04 4.41
N GLU A 78 4.10 -0.11 3.75
CA GLU A 78 4.90 -1.27 4.18
C GLU A 78 6.37 -0.91 4.47
N ALA A 79 6.91 0.05 3.73
CA ALA A 79 8.31 0.44 3.86
C ALA A 79 8.61 1.39 5.03
N VAL A 80 7.61 2.12 5.57
CA VAL A 80 7.86 3.23 6.50
C VAL A 80 6.93 3.30 7.71
N ALA A 81 5.75 2.65 7.65
CA ALA A 81 4.74 2.79 8.70
C ALA A 81 5.02 1.87 9.88
N MET A 82 4.96 2.44 11.09
CA MET A 82 4.92 1.69 12.34
C MET A 82 3.50 1.34 12.76
N GLU A 83 2.54 2.17 12.38
CA GLU A 83 1.12 2.01 12.65
C GLU A 83 0.33 2.32 11.37
N ILE A 84 -0.72 1.56 11.11
CA ILE A 84 -1.55 1.66 9.92
C ILE A 84 -3.01 1.83 10.33
N ALA A 85 -3.67 2.82 9.74
CA ALA A 85 -5.12 2.99 9.81
C ALA A 85 -5.72 2.74 8.43
N ILE A 86 -6.61 1.75 8.30
CA ILE A 86 -7.34 1.48 7.06
C ILE A 86 -8.70 2.18 7.15
N LEU A 87 -8.91 3.11 6.22
CA LEU A 87 -10.17 3.86 6.12
C LEU A 87 -10.87 3.54 4.82
N ALA A 88 -12.18 3.35 4.88
CA ALA A 88 -13.03 3.30 3.70
C ALA A 88 -14.39 3.93 3.99
N GLN A 89 -14.96 4.64 3.01
CA GLN A 89 -16.27 5.29 3.09
C GLN A 89 -16.43 6.24 4.31
N GLY A 90 -15.34 6.82 4.80
CA GLY A 90 -15.33 7.71 5.96
C GLY A 90 -15.28 7.00 7.31
N GLU A 91 -15.16 5.68 7.33
CA GLU A 91 -15.06 4.87 8.54
C GLU A 91 -13.65 4.30 8.72
N LEU A 92 -13.19 4.21 9.97
CA LEU A 92 -11.99 3.49 10.34
C LEU A 92 -12.33 2.01 10.42
N LEU A 93 -11.79 1.22 9.50
CA LEU A 93 -12.04 -0.20 9.43
C LEU A 93 -11.10 -1.00 10.32
N GLU A 94 -9.85 -0.58 10.35
CA GLU A 94 -8.81 -1.30 11.06
C GLU A 94 -7.70 -0.34 11.48
N TYR A 95 -7.03 -0.67 12.60
CA TYR A 95 -5.87 0.06 13.12
C TYR A 95 -4.94 -0.94 13.80
N GLY A 96 -3.64 -0.82 13.56
CA GLY A 96 -2.61 -1.65 14.18
C GLY A 96 -1.27 -1.58 13.49
N SER A 97 -0.31 -2.31 14.00
CA SER A 97 1.00 -2.45 13.38
C SER A 97 0.94 -3.29 12.08
N PRO A 98 1.92 -3.18 11.19
CA PRO A 98 2.03 -4.05 10.02
C PRO A 98 1.95 -5.55 10.39
N GLU A 99 2.63 -5.96 11.46
CA GLU A 99 2.68 -7.33 11.93
C GLU A 99 1.31 -7.83 12.40
N GLU A 100 0.54 -6.98 13.10
CA GLU A 100 -0.81 -7.31 13.54
C GLU A 100 -1.76 -7.50 12.36
N LEU A 101 -1.65 -6.64 11.34
CA LEU A 101 -2.45 -6.77 10.12
C LEU A 101 -2.10 -8.02 9.32
N LEU A 102 -0.81 -8.33 9.17
CA LEU A 102 -0.34 -9.56 8.52
C LEU A 102 -0.81 -10.81 9.25
N GLY A 103 -0.80 -10.79 10.60
CA GLY A 103 -1.26 -11.90 11.44
C GLY A 103 -2.73 -12.28 11.20
N ARG A 104 -3.58 -11.37 10.71
CA ARG A 104 -5.00 -11.65 10.40
C ARG A 104 -5.20 -12.55 9.18
N VAL A 105 -4.23 -12.53 8.26
CA VAL A 105 -4.23 -13.31 7.03
C VAL A 105 -3.14 -14.39 7.01
N ASP A 106 -2.46 -14.59 8.13
CA ASP A 106 -1.47 -15.66 8.26
C ASP A 106 -2.12 -17.03 8.08
N GLY A 107 -1.49 -17.89 7.28
CA GLY A 107 -2.01 -19.19 6.89
C GLY A 107 -3.24 -19.17 5.95
N LYS A 108 -3.65 -17.98 5.47
CA LYS A 108 -4.82 -17.81 4.59
C LYS A 108 -4.47 -17.37 3.17
N VAL A 109 -3.19 -17.23 2.83
CA VAL A 109 -2.74 -16.79 1.50
C VAL A 109 -2.21 -17.97 0.71
N TRP A 110 -2.73 -18.11 -0.52
CA TRP A 110 -2.47 -19.26 -1.38
C TRP A 110 -2.07 -18.82 -2.78
N GLU A 111 -1.12 -19.53 -3.39
CA GLU A 111 -0.87 -19.46 -4.83
C GLU A 111 -1.69 -20.53 -5.52
N VAL A 112 -2.47 -20.13 -6.53
CA VAL A 112 -3.24 -21.02 -7.40
C VAL A 112 -2.81 -20.75 -8.83
N VAL A 113 -2.47 -21.80 -9.57
CA VAL A 113 -2.14 -21.69 -11.00
C VAL A 113 -3.34 -22.16 -11.81
N VAL A 114 -3.87 -21.27 -12.66
CA VAL A 114 -5.06 -21.54 -13.48
C VAL A 114 -4.81 -21.18 -14.95
N ALA A 115 -5.58 -21.76 -15.85
CA ALA A 115 -5.61 -21.31 -17.23
C ALA A 115 -6.24 -19.88 -17.32
N SER A 116 -5.85 -19.10 -18.32
CA SER A 116 -6.35 -17.72 -18.46
C SER A 116 -7.87 -17.62 -18.51
N GLY A 117 -8.56 -18.65 -19.06
CA GLY A 117 -10.02 -18.69 -19.12
C GLY A 117 -10.71 -18.96 -17.79
N GLU A 118 -10.02 -19.53 -16.80
CA GLU A 118 -10.54 -19.91 -15.49
C GLU A 118 -10.40 -18.78 -14.45
N LEU A 119 -9.62 -17.76 -14.76
CA LEU A 119 -9.35 -16.66 -13.83
C LEU A 119 -10.62 -15.89 -13.41
N ALA A 120 -11.59 -15.75 -14.33
CA ALA A 120 -12.85 -15.07 -14.02
C ALA A 120 -13.69 -15.85 -12.99
N GLU A 121 -13.73 -17.17 -13.09
CA GLU A 121 -14.39 -18.04 -12.13
C GLU A 121 -13.70 -18.01 -10.76
N LEU A 122 -12.36 -18.04 -10.75
CA LEU A 122 -11.58 -17.95 -9.52
C LEU A 122 -11.87 -16.62 -8.78
N ARG A 123 -11.93 -15.50 -9.50
CA ARG A 123 -12.28 -14.18 -8.94
C ARG A 123 -13.72 -14.06 -8.46
N GLY A 124 -14.63 -14.83 -9.05
CA GLY A 124 -16.03 -14.90 -8.62
C GLY A 124 -16.22 -15.63 -7.30
N ASN A 125 -15.33 -16.58 -7.00
CA ASN A 125 -15.44 -17.46 -5.84
C ASN A 125 -14.49 -17.09 -4.69
N HIS A 126 -13.41 -16.35 -4.98
CA HIS A 126 -12.36 -16.05 -4.01
C HIS A 126 -11.84 -14.62 -4.13
N LEU A 127 -11.30 -14.09 -3.03
CA LEU A 127 -10.56 -12.85 -3.01
C LEU A 127 -9.19 -13.07 -3.66
N VAL A 128 -9.00 -12.55 -4.88
CA VAL A 128 -7.72 -12.59 -5.61
C VAL A 128 -7.01 -11.26 -5.40
N SER A 129 -5.92 -11.26 -4.64
CA SER A 129 -5.15 -10.05 -4.35
C SER A 129 -4.23 -9.64 -5.48
N SER A 130 -3.61 -10.60 -6.17
CA SER A 130 -2.78 -10.29 -7.35
C SER A 130 -2.74 -11.45 -8.34
N THR A 131 -2.30 -11.14 -9.57
CA THR A 131 -2.11 -12.15 -10.62
C THR A 131 -0.84 -11.88 -11.41
N ALA A 132 -0.13 -12.94 -11.79
CA ALA A 132 1.04 -12.88 -12.65
C ALA A 132 0.91 -13.89 -13.79
N HIS A 133 1.06 -13.45 -15.03
CA HIS A 133 1.10 -14.35 -16.19
C HIS A 133 2.50 -14.95 -16.32
N ARG A 134 2.56 -16.29 -16.37
CA ARG A 134 3.79 -17.05 -16.59
C ARG A 134 3.59 -18.05 -17.72
N SER A 135 4.67 -18.74 -18.11
CA SER A 135 4.65 -19.71 -19.21
C SER A 135 3.76 -20.93 -18.95
N ASP A 136 3.51 -21.25 -17.69
CA ASP A 136 2.73 -22.39 -17.20
C ASP A 136 1.27 -22.02 -16.83
N GLY A 137 0.90 -20.74 -16.91
CA GLY A 137 -0.45 -20.28 -16.62
C GLY A 137 -0.50 -18.93 -15.93
N VAL A 138 -1.65 -18.65 -15.34
CA VAL A 138 -1.86 -17.45 -14.50
C VAL A 138 -1.67 -17.86 -13.05
N HIS A 139 -0.65 -17.34 -12.42
CA HIS A 139 -0.40 -17.47 -11.00
C HIS A 139 -1.25 -16.43 -10.28
N ALA A 140 -2.26 -16.88 -9.56
CA ALA A 140 -3.15 -16.04 -8.79
C ALA A 140 -2.81 -16.16 -7.30
N ARG A 141 -2.72 -15.01 -6.63
CA ARG A 141 -2.59 -14.92 -5.19
C ARG A 141 -3.99 -14.79 -4.59
N VAL A 142 -4.38 -15.71 -3.73
CA VAL A 142 -5.76 -15.85 -3.24
C VAL A 142 -5.76 -15.80 -1.73
N VAL A 143 -6.69 -15.02 -1.15
CA VAL A 143 -6.94 -15.01 0.29
C VAL A 143 -8.18 -15.86 0.58
N ALA A 144 -8.00 -16.95 1.34
CA ALA A 144 -9.06 -17.89 1.71
C ALA A 144 -8.71 -18.63 3.02
N ASP A 145 -9.70 -18.98 3.82
CA ASP A 145 -9.52 -19.69 5.11
C ASP A 145 -8.94 -21.12 4.96
N GLY A 146 -8.89 -21.65 3.74
CA GLY A 146 -8.29 -22.93 3.40
C GLY A 146 -7.86 -22.97 1.95
N PRO A 147 -7.14 -24.04 1.51
CA PRO A 147 -6.64 -24.13 0.15
C PRO A 147 -7.80 -24.12 -0.87
N PRO A 148 -7.83 -23.14 -1.80
CA PRO A 148 -8.91 -22.99 -2.79
C PRO A 148 -9.02 -24.18 -3.74
N THR A 149 -7.89 -24.86 -3.98
CA THR A 149 -7.79 -26.07 -4.81
C THR A 149 -6.82 -27.07 -4.18
N GLY A 150 -6.88 -28.35 -4.58
CA GLY A 150 -5.98 -29.39 -4.09
C GLY A 150 -4.50 -29.18 -4.46
N THR A 151 -4.21 -28.28 -5.41
CA THR A 151 -2.86 -27.92 -5.88
C THR A 151 -2.41 -26.56 -5.37
N ALA A 152 -3.22 -25.89 -4.54
CA ALA A 152 -2.86 -24.60 -3.97
C ALA A 152 -1.64 -24.70 -3.04
N ARG A 153 -0.74 -23.72 -3.14
CA ARG A 153 0.47 -23.62 -2.32
C ARG A 153 0.33 -22.46 -1.34
N ALA A 154 0.59 -22.68 -0.07
CA ALA A 154 0.62 -21.62 0.92
C ALA A 154 1.72 -20.60 0.60
N LEU A 155 1.42 -19.33 0.79
CA LEU A 155 2.33 -18.21 0.62
C LEU A 155 2.42 -17.39 1.91
N GLU A 156 3.55 -16.72 2.12
CA GLU A 156 3.68 -15.67 3.11
C GLU A 156 2.73 -14.50 2.76
N PRO A 157 2.00 -13.97 3.73
CA PRO A 157 1.09 -12.84 3.50
C PRO A 157 1.86 -11.55 3.22
N THR A 158 1.20 -10.63 2.49
CA THR A 158 1.66 -9.26 2.27
C THR A 158 0.64 -8.28 2.85
N LEU A 159 1.03 -7.04 3.10
CA LEU A 159 0.09 -5.99 3.52
C LEU A 159 -1.01 -5.74 2.49
N GLU A 160 -0.76 -5.98 1.20
CA GLU A 160 -1.79 -5.90 0.16
C GLU A 160 -2.87 -6.97 0.34
N ASP A 161 -2.49 -8.21 0.72
CA ASP A 161 -3.43 -9.28 1.05
C ASP A 161 -4.30 -8.91 2.26
N ALA A 162 -3.67 -8.39 3.32
CA ALA A 162 -4.35 -7.96 4.54
C ALA A 162 -5.31 -6.79 4.26
N TYR A 163 -4.85 -5.78 3.52
CA TYR A 163 -5.66 -4.62 3.13
C TYR A 163 -6.91 -5.03 2.34
N LEU A 164 -6.75 -5.87 1.31
CA LEU A 164 -7.86 -6.34 0.50
C LEU A 164 -8.82 -7.23 1.29
N ALA A 165 -8.31 -8.05 2.23
CA ALA A 165 -9.14 -8.85 3.12
C ALA A 165 -10.02 -7.97 4.04
N VAL A 166 -9.47 -6.89 4.59
CA VAL A 166 -10.23 -5.92 5.41
C VAL A 166 -11.33 -5.26 4.58
N LEU A 167 -11.03 -4.81 3.36
CA LEU A 167 -12.05 -4.21 2.48
C LEU A 167 -13.15 -5.19 2.07
N ALA A 168 -12.80 -6.45 1.78
CA ALA A 168 -13.75 -7.49 1.39
C ALA A 168 -14.72 -7.85 2.53
N SER A 169 -14.25 -7.84 3.78
CA SER A 169 -15.07 -8.14 4.95
C SER A 169 -16.22 -7.12 5.13
N GLN A 170 -15.99 -5.85 4.80
CA GLN A 170 -17.02 -4.80 4.80
C GLN A 170 -18.13 -5.02 3.77
N HIS A 171 -17.75 -5.42 2.55
CA HIS A 171 -18.73 -5.65 1.49
C HIS A 171 -19.68 -6.81 1.83
N ASN A 172 -19.18 -7.83 2.53
CA ASN A 172 -19.98 -8.98 2.97
C ASN A 172 -20.86 -8.66 4.20
N GLY A 173 -20.44 -7.71 5.06
CA GLY A 173 -21.21 -7.27 6.21
C GLY A 173 -22.40 -6.36 5.84
N ALA A 174 -22.25 -5.54 4.78
CA ALA A 174 -23.30 -4.61 4.34
C ALA A 174 -24.48 -5.30 3.63
N THR A 175 -24.32 -6.51 3.11
CA THR A 175 -25.39 -7.29 2.46
C THR A 175 -26.21 -8.12 3.44
N GLY A 176 -25.83 -8.21 4.73
CA GLY A 176 -26.50 -9.03 5.76
C GLY A 176 -27.57 -8.31 6.60
N THR A 177 -27.75 -7.00 6.48
CA THR A 177 -28.68 -6.22 7.32
C THR A 177 -29.92 -5.71 6.59
N GLY A 178 -30.46 -6.50 5.68
CA GLY A 178 -31.70 -6.22 4.94
C GLY A 178 -32.75 -7.32 5.14
N ARG A 179 -33.29 -7.44 6.35
CA ARG A 179 -34.57 -8.11 6.60
C ARG A 179 -35.27 -7.49 7.81
#